data_870235348eadfea28528f1db1ff7d0e6
#
_entry.id   870235348eadfea28528f1db1ff7d0e6
#
_cell.length_a   1.000
_cell.length_b   1.000
_cell.length_c   1.000
_cell.angle_alpha   90.00
_cell.angle_beta   90.00
_cell.angle_gamma   90.00
#
_symmetry.space_group_name_H-M   'P 1'
#
loop_
_entity.id
_entity.type
_entity.pdbx_description
1 polymer ?
#
loop_
_entity_poly.entity_id
_entity_poly.type
_entity_poly.pdbx_seq_one_letter_code
_entity_poly.pdbx_strand_id
1 'polypeptide(L)'
;MQKLDFLLCSLPRMTMTYPPSAPAVLKSILLANGFTARTRDFVCEWFYKFKDHPEYNAIDSWTAMGALQVEKDIEKEIDDTVTQWAQELCDTGAEWIGLSIFSYESHKLGKVFAQKIKEINPEQKIFMGGSGITTISEKYPQKLYDAGMIDAFITGEGEQSIIEFAKGNFDYPGINDMNYKQVTPEIIDRTPEPNFDDYNLDLY
;
A
#
# COMPACT_ATOMS: atom_id res chain seq x y z
N MET A 1 -22.46 11.35 1.72
CA MET A 1 -21.49 10.35 2.25
C MET A 1 -20.37 11.12 2.93
N GLN A 2 -19.85 10.64 4.05
CA GLN A 2 -18.67 11.23 4.68
C GLN A 2 -17.48 11.04 3.74
N LYS A 3 -16.68 12.08 3.54
CA LYS A 3 -15.46 12.03 2.71
C LYS A 3 -14.51 11.02 3.36
N LEU A 4 -13.87 10.16 2.55
CA LEU A 4 -12.82 9.26 3.01
C LEU A 4 -11.47 9.96 2.86
N ASP A 5 -10.74 10.14 3.96
CA ASP A 5 -9.44 10.80 3.92
C ASP A 5 -8.35 9.84 3.45
N PHE A 6 -8.36 8.59 3.96
CA PHE A 6 -7.31 7.60 3.68
C PHE A 6 -7.88 6.21 3.33
N LEU A 7 -7.36 5.60 2.26
CA LEU A 7 -7.52 4.20 1.94
C LEU A 7 -6.14 3.53 1.93
N LEU A 8 -5.90 2.63 2.88
CA LEU A 8 -4.61 1.97 3.08
C LEU A 8 -4.65 0.55 2.49
N CYS A 9 -3.79 0.26 1.55
CA CYS A 9 -3.78 -0.99 0.80
C CYS A 9 -2.55 -1.83 1.15
N SER A 10 -2.76 -3.09 1.56
CA SER A 10 -1.70 -4.10 1.55
C SER A 10 -1.50 -4.64 0.14
N LEU A 11 -0.27 -5.02 -0.20
CA LEU A 11 0.05 -5.53 -1.53
C LEU A 11 0.56 -6.98 -1.47
N PRO A 12 0.32 -7.80 -2.51
CA PRO A 12 0.80 -9.17 -2.61
C PRO A 12 2.29 -9.35 -2.34
N ARG A 13 2.70 -10.60 -2.16
CA ARG A 13 3.96 -11.14 -1.65
C ARG A 13 4.12 -11.01 -0.15
N MET A 14 2.99 -11.08 0.55
CA MET A 14 2.94 -11.44 1.97
C MET A 14 2.33 -12.84 2.13
N THR A 15 2.59 -13.47 3.26
CA THR A 15 1.95 -14.76 3.59
C THR A 15 0.46 -14.57 3.89
N MET A 16 -0.34 -15.56 3.49
CA MET A 16 -1.77 -15.66 3.86
C MET A 16 -2.01 -16.25 5.26
N THR A 17 -0.98 -16.37 6.08
CA THR A 17 -1.11 -16.94 7.44
C THR A 17 -1.75 -15.95 8.43
N TYR A 18 -1.54 -14.64 8.19
CA TYR A 18 -2.04 -13.56 9.06
C TYR A 18 -2.44 -12.35 8.22
N PRO A 19 -3.50 -11.63 8.64
CA PRO A 19 -3.87 -10.38 7.98
C PRO A 19 -2.75 -9.33 8.12
N PRO A 20 -2.54 -8.50 7.09
CA PRO A 20 -1.53 -7.44 7.12
C PRO A 20 -1.79 -6.45 8.25
N SER A 21 -0.91 -6.42 9.24
CA SER A 21 -1.11 -5.59 10.44
C SER A 21 -0.81 -4.10 10.23
N ALA A 22 0.18 -3.77 9.41
CA ALA A 22 0.61 -2.37 9.26
C ALA A 22 -0.51 -1.42 8.79
N PRO A 23 -1.30 -1.70 7.74
CA PRO A 23 -2.44 -0.85 7.39
C PRO A 23 -3.50 -0.79 8.49
N ALA A 24 -3.74 -1.89 9.23
CA ALA A 24 -4.71 -1.94 10.32
C ALA A 24 -4.28 -1.06 11.51
N VAL A 25 -3.00 -1.04 11.86
CA VAL A 25 -2.42 -0.16 12.88
C VAL A 25 -2.55 1.30 12.45
N LEU A 26 -2.11 1.64 11.22
CA LEU A 26 -2.16 3.01 10.73
C LEU A 26 -3.60 3.52 10.61
N LYS A 27 -4.56 2.66 10.22
CA LYS A 27 -5.99 2.98 10.27
C LYS A 27 -6.43 3.37 11.67
N SER A 28 -6.09 2.58 12.69
CA SER A 28 -6.44 2.88 14.08
C SER A 28 -5.88 4.23 14.54
N ILE A 29 -4.64 4.52 14.18
CA ILE A 29 -3.98 5.78 14.50
C ILE A 29 -4.70 6.96 13.83
N LEU A 30 -5.03 6.84 12.54
CA LEU A 30 -5.76 7.88 11.81
C LEU A 30 -7.14 8.14 12.43
N LEU A 31 -7.90 7.08 12.71
CA LEU A 31 -9.21 7.18 13.36
C LEU A 31 -9.13 7.85 14.75
N ALA A 32 -8.14 7.48 15.56
CA ALA A 32 -7.91 8.07 16.88
C ALA A 32 -7.54 9.56 16.82
N ASN A 33 -7.02 10.03 15.67
CA ASN A 33 -6.68 11.42 15.42
C ASN A 33 -7.75 12.19 14.63
N GLY A 34 -8.95 11.62 14.46
CA GLY A 34 -10.10 12.31 13.88
C GLY A 34 -10.21 12.27 12.35
N PHE A 35 -9.35 11.49 11.69
CA PHE A 35 -9.42 11.26 10.25
C PHE A 35 -10.31 10.07 9.92
N THR A 36 -10.85 10.02 8.72
CA THR A 36 -11.55 8.84 8.20
C THR A 36 -10.58 7.95 7.45
N ALA A 37 -10.55 6.67 7.79
CA ALA A 37 -9.63 5.71 7.18
C ALA A 37 -10.29 4.34 6.98
N ARG A 38 -9.95 3.69 5.88
CA ARG A 38 -10.30 2.30 5.56
C ARG A 38 -9.06 1.54 5.10
N THR A 39 -9.16 0.22 5.15
CA THR A 39 -8.13 -0.66 4.60
C THR A 39 -8.69 -1.50 3.45
N ARG A 40 -7.81 -1.92 2.54
CA ARG A 40 -8.10 -2.93 1.51
C ARG A 40 -6.94 -3.92 1.42
N ASP A 41 -7.27 -5.18 1.38
CA ASP A 41 -6.31 -6.26 1.46
C ASP A 41 -6.13 -6.99 0.13
N PHE A 42 -5.25 -6.47 -0.70
CA PHE A 42 -4.91 -7.11 -1.96
C PHE A 42 -4.07 -8.39 -1.81
N VAL A 43 -3.50 -8.68 -0.64
CA VAL A 43 -2.85 -9.97 -0.39
C VAL A 43 -3.88 -11.08 -0.45
N CYS A 44 -4.97 -10.90 0.29
CA CYS A 44 -6.10 -11.83 0.33
C CYS A 44 -6.81 -11.88 -1.04
N GLU A 45 -7.15 -10.72 -1.62
CA GLU A 45 -7.85 -10.64 -2.90
C GLU A 45 -7.06 -11.29 -4.03
N TRP A 46 -5.75 -11.08 -4.11
CA TRP A 46 -4.87 -11.71 -5.09
C TRP A 46 -4.84 -13.23 -4.95
N PHE A 47 -4.65 -13.71 -3.72
CA PHE A 47 -4.60 -15.13 -3.45
C PHE A 47 -5.91 -15.82 -3.88
N TYR A 48 -7.06 -15.31 -3.44
CA TYR A 48 -8.35 -15.92 -3.77
C TYR A 48 -8.75 -15.74 -5.23
N LYS A 49 -8.28 -14.71 -5.90
CA LYS A 49 -8.48 -14.54 -7.35
C LYS A 49 -7.76 -15.60 -8.16
N PHE A 50 -6.54 -15.97 -7.77
CA PHE A 50 -5.65 -16.77 -8.60
C PHE A 50 -5.29 -18.15 -8.04
N LYS A 51 -5.58 -18.48 -6.79
CA LYS A 51 -5.16 -19.75 -6.13
C LYS A 51 -5.54 -21.01 -6.89
N ASP A 52 -6.65 -21.01 -7.60
CA ASP A 52 -7.15 -22.16 -8.37
C ASP A 52 -6.81 -22.05 -9.87
N HIS A 53 -6.07 -21.03 -10.28
CA HIS A 53 -5.63 -20.86 -11.67
C HIS A 53 -4.55 -21.91 -12.03
N PRO A 54 -4.61 -22.60 -13.20
CA PRO A 54 -3.62 -23.61 -13.60
C PRO A 54 -2.17 -23.08 -13.55
N GLU A 55 -1.98 -21.79 -13.89
CA GLU A 55 -0.68 -21.13 -13.92
C GLU A 55 -0.42 -20.28 -12.66
N TYR A 56 -1.02 -20.63 -11.53
CA TYR A 56 -0.89 -19.85 -10.28
C TYR A 56 0.57 -19.52 -9.92
N ASN A 57 1.48 -20.51 -10.06
CA ASN A 57 2.89 -20.28 -9.73
C ASN A 57 3.55 -19.23 -10.63
N ALA A 58 3.17 -19.16 -11.91
CA ALA A 58 3.67 -18.15 -12.84
C ALA A 58 3.09 -16.76 -12.49
N ILE A 59 1.79 -16.71 -12.20
CA ILE A 59 1.08 -15.49 -11.77
C ILE A 59 1.67 -14.95 -10.47
N ASP A 60 1.85 -15.81 -9.47
CA ASP A 60 2.44 -15.42 -8.19
C ASP A 60 3.89 -14.95 -8.38
N SER A 61 4.68 -15.66 -9.18
CA SER A 61 6.04 -15.27 -9.52
C SER A 61 6.11 -13.96 -10.28
N TRP A 62 5.11 -13.65 -11.12
CA TRP A 62 5.06 -12.38 -11.86
C TRP A 62 5.05 -11.16 -10.93
N THR A 63 4.49 -11.27 -9.73
CA THR A 63 4.47 -10.17 -8.76
C THR A 63 5.88 -9.79 -8.27
N ALA A 64 6.84 -10.72 -8.36
CA ALA A 64 8.21 -10.47 -7.90
C ALA A 64 8.98 -9.54 -8.84
N MET A 65 9.81 -8.67 -8.27
CA MET A 65 10.74 -7.86 -9.04
C MET A 65 11.76 -8.76 -9.76
N GLY A 66 11.91 -8.56 -11.08
CA GLY A 66 12.82 -9.37 -11.90
C GLY A 66 12.30 -10.76 -12.25
N ALA A 67 11.04 -11.04 -12.00
CA ALA A 67 10.40 -12.30 -12.39
C ALA A 67 10.42 -12.53 -13.90
N LEU A 68 10.37 -13.81 -14.25
CA LEU A 68 10.26 -14.26 -15.63
C LEU A 68 9.01 -13.69 -16.29
N GLN A 69 9.07 -13.54 -17.61
CA GLN A 69 7.89 -13.20 -18.39
C GLN A 69 6.86 -14.33 -18.31
N VAL A 70 5.62 -13.98 -18.09
CA VAL A 70 4.48 -14.89 -18.21
C VAL A 70 3.95 -14.87 -19.65
N GLU A 71 3.13 -15.85 -19.99
CA GLU A 71 2.45 -15.86 -21.29
C GLU A 71 1.55 -14.62 -21.44
N LYS A 72 1.39 -14.15 -22.68
CA LYS A 72 0.66 -12.89 -22.96
C LYS A 72 -0.78 -12.88 -22.45
N ASP A 73 -1.45 -14.02 -22.50
CA ASP A 73 -2.83 -14.13 -22.03
C ASP A 73 -2.91 -13.99 -20.51
N ILE A 74 -1.95 -14.57 -19.79
CA ILE A 74 -1.81 -14.44 -18.33
C ILE A 74 -1.46 -12.99 -17.97
N GLU A 75 -0.50 -12.39 -18.68
CA GLU A 75 -0.13 -10.99 -18.46
C GLU A 75 -1.33 -10.06 -18.65
N LYS A 76 -2.16 -10.33 -19.68
CA LYS A 76 -3.39 -9.59 -19.90
C LYS A 76 -4.39 -9.77 -18.75
N GLU A 77 -4.60 -10.99 -18.26
CA GLU A 77 -5.52 -11.24 -17.14
C GLU A 77 -5.07 -10.52 -15.88
N ILE A 78 -3.77 -10.50 -15.61
CA ILE A 78 -3.18 -9.75 -14.49
C ILE A 78 -3.43 -8.24 -14.68
N ASP A 79 -3.14 -7.71 -15.87
CA ASP A 79 -3.31 -6.29 -16.19
C ASP A 79 -4.77 -5.85 -16.07
N ASP A 80 -5.69 -6.64 -16.62
CA ASP A 80 -7.14 -6.40 -16.52
C ASP A 80 -7.60 -6.39 -15.04
N THR A 81 -7.09 -7.33 -14.23
CA THR A 81 -7.42 -7.43 -12.79
C THR A 81 -6.91 -6.21 -12.02
N VAL A 82 -5.64 -5.84 -12.21
CA VAL A 82 -5.06 -4.67 -11.52
C VAL A 82 -5.71 -3.37 -11.99
N THR A 83 -6.07 -3.27 -13.28
CA THR A 83 -6.79 -2.11 -13.83
C THR A 83 -8.17 -1.97 -13.20
N GLN A 84 -8.92 -3.07 -13.08
CA GLN A 84 -10.21 -3.07 -12.39
C GLN A 84 -10.06 -2.61 -10.93
N TRP A 85 -9.11 -3.16 -10.20
CA TRP A 85 -8.88 -2.80 -8.80
C TRP A 85 -8.43 -1.33 -8.65
N ALA A 86 -7.61 -0.82 -9.56
CA ALA A 86 -7.22 0.59 -9.58
C ALA A 86 -8.43 1.51 -9.81
N GLN A 87 -9.36 1.12 -10.69
CA GLN A 87 -10.61 1.85 -10.88
C GLN A 87 -11.45 1.85 -9.59
N GLU A 88 -11.61 0.68 -8.97
CA GLU A 88 -12.35 0.57 -7.71
C GLU A 88 -11.73 1.42 -6.59
N LEU A 89 -10.39 1.53 -6.53
CA LEU A 89 -9.71 2.44 -5.59
C LEU A 89 -10.07 3.91 -5.86
N CYS A 90 -10.03 4.33 -7.11
CA CYS A 90 -10.40 5.71 -7.50
C CYS A 90 -11.87 5.99 -7.18
N ASP A 91 -12.76 5.03 -7.40
CA ASP A 91 -14.21 5.17 -7.16
C ASP A 91 -14.57 5.30 -5.68
N THR A 92 -13.67 4.97 -4.76
CA THR A 92 -13.87 5.19 -3.32
C THR A 92 -13.97 6.67 -2.96
N GLY A 93 -13.38 7.54 -3.77
CA GLY A 93 -13.26 8.96 -3.50
C GLY A 93 -12.35 9.29 -2.31
N ALA A 94 -11.46 8.38 -1.93
CA ALA A 94 -10.45 8.63 -0.90
C ALA A 94 -9.54 9.78 -1.32
N GLU A 95 -9.22 10.68 -0.41
CA GLU A 95 -8.27 11.76 -0.71
C GLU A 95 -6.88 11.19 -0.97
N TRP A 96 -6.45 10.24 -0.14
CA TRP A 96 -5.16 9.57 -0.25
C TRP A 96 -5.32 8.07 -0.36
N ILE A 97 -4.65 7.46 -1.34
CA ILE A 97 -4.47 6.01 -1.44
C ILE A 97 -3.05 5.69 -0.97
N GLY A 98 -2.94 4.91 0.11
CA GLY A 98 -1.67 4.45 0.66
C GLY A 98 -1.36 3.03 0.20
N LEU A 99 -0.20 2.83 -0.43
CA LEU A 99 0.28 1.53 -0.90
C LEU A 99 1.39 1.02 0.03
N SER A 100 1.11 -0.04 0.78
CA SER A 100 2.06 -0.63 1.72
C SER A 100 3.04 -1.55 1.02
N ILE A 101 4.31 -1.15 0.98
CA ILE A 101 5.43 -1.93 0.43
C ILE A 101 6.07 -2.70 1.57
N PHE A 102 5.73 -3.97 1.72
CA PHE A 102 6.22 -4.82 2.81
C PHE A 102 7.63 -5.35 2.54
N SER A 103 7.91 -5.76 1.30
CA SER A 103 9.17 -6.38 0.92
C SER A 103 9.63 -5.91 -0.45
N TYR A 104 10.83 -6.34 -0.86
CA TYR A 104 11.35 -6.11 -2.20
C TYR A 104 10.36 -6.57 -3.29
N GLU A 105 9.70 -7.70 -3.11
CA GLU A 105 8.76 -8.25 -4.08
C GLU A 105 7.51 -7.39 -4.27
N SER A 106 7.06 -6.68 -3.22
CA SER A 106 5.85 -5.84 -3.29
C SER A 106 6.01 -4.61 -4.19
N HIS A 107 7.23 -4.22 -4.53
CA HIS A 107 7.48 -3.02 -5.33
C HIS A 107 6.90 -3.06 -6.73
N LYS A 108 6.94 -4.22 -7.40
CA LYS A 108 6.44 -4.34 -8.77
C LYS A 108 4.96 -4.00 -8.84
N LEU A 109 4.16 -4.64 -8.00
CA LEU A 109 2.73 -4.35 -7.95
C LEU A 109 2.44 -2.94 -7.43
N GLY A 110 3.16 -2.46 -6.43
CA GLY A 110 3.04 -1.08 -5.97
C GLY A 110 3.21 -0.08 -7.10
N LYS A 111 4.24 -0.26 -7.93
CA LYS A 111 4.46 0.57 -9.11
C LYS A 111 3.33 0.44 -10.14
N VAL A 112 2.89 -0.79 -10.44
CA VAL A 112 1.81 -1.03 -11.41
C VAL A 112 0.51 -0.39 -10.93
N PHE A 113 0.14 -0.56 -9.65
CA PHE A 113 -1.03 0.12 -9.07
C PHE A 113 -0.93 1.64 -9.19
N ALA A 114 0.21 2.23 -8.81
CA ALA A 114 0.40 3.68 -8.91
C ALA A 114 0.24 4.18 -10.34
N GLN A 115 0.81 3.47 -11.34
CA GLN A 115 0.65 3.79 -12.75
C GLN A 115 -0.81 3.75 -13.18
N LYS A 116 -1.52 2.64 -12.92
CA LYS A 116 -2.93 2.47 -13.30
C LYS A 116 -3.84 3.51 -12.64
N ILE A 117 -3.62 3.80 -11.35
CA ILE A 117 -4.37 4.85 -10.64
C ILE A 117 -4.15 6.20 -11.31
N LYS A 118 -2.89 6.57 -11.64
CA LYS A 118 -2.58 7.84 -12.31
C LYS A 118 -3.09 7.90 -13.76
N GLU A 119 -3.14 6.77 -14.47
CA GLU A 119 -3.76 6.67 -15.81
C GLU A 119 -5.28 6.91 -15.76
N ILE A 120 -5.96 6.39 -14.72
CA ILE A 120 -7.41 6.52 -14.52
C ILE A 120 -7.77 7.92 -13.99
N ASN A 121 -7.06 8.35 -12.96
CA ASN A 121 -7.28 9.65 -12.33
C ASN A 121 -5.92 10.31 -11.97
N PRO A 122 -5.39 11.19 -12.84
CA PRO A 122 -4.12 11.87 -12.61
C PRO A 122 -4.05 12.68 -11.31
N GLU A 123 -5.21 13.19 -10.83
CA GLU A 123 -5.31 13.99 -9.60
C GLU A 123 -5.41 13.14 -8.33
N GLN A 124 -5.58 11.82 -8.43
CA GLN A 124 -5.62 10.94 -7.28
C GLN A 124 -4.30 10.98 -6.53
N LYS A 125 -4.35 11.36 -5.27
CA LYS A 125 -3.16 11.39 -4.42
C LYS A 125 -2.77 9.99 -3.95
N ILE A 126 -1.51 9.64 -4.13
CA ILE A 126 -0.93 8.33 -3.77
C ILE A 126 0.27 8.55 -2.87
N PHE A 127 0.34 7.82 -1.77
CA PHE A 127 1.59 7.69 -1.04
C PHE A 127 2.02 6.24 -0.90
N MET A 128 3.33 6.01 -0.77
CA MET A 128 3.91 4.70 -0.50
C MET A 128 4.65 4.70 0.83
N GLY A 129 4.61 3.60 1.53
CA GLY A 129 5.34 3.40 2.78
C GLY A 129 5.50 1.92 3.10
N GLY A 130 6.03 1.62 4.28
CA GLY A 130 6.22 0.26 4.78
C GLY A 130 7.69 -0.16 4.82
N SER A 131 7.96 -1.28 5.51
CA SER A 131 9.31 -1.78 5.77
C SER A 131 10.14 -2.05 4.52
N GLY A 132 9.46 -2.37 3.41
CA GLY A 132 10.09 -2.66 2.12
C GLY A 132 10.41 -1.45 1.26
N ILE A 133 9.95 -0.24 1.61
CA ILE A 133 10.01 0.93 0.71
C ILE A 133 11.43 1.25 0.20
N THR A 134 12.46 0.94 0.97
CA THR A 134 13.86 1.20 0.67
C THR A 134 14.64 -0.02 0.20
N THR A 135 14.01 -1.19 0.07
CA THR A 135 14.70 -2.45 -0.23
C THR A 135 15.30 -2.55 -1.63
N ILE A 136 14.79 -1.79 -2.61
CA ILE A 136 15.43 -1.67 -3.94
C ILE A 136 16.66 -0.78 -3.82
N SER A 137 16.50 0.40 -3.29
CA SER A 137 17.54 1.34 -2.91
C SER A 137 16.92 2.48 -2.11
N GLU A 138 17.73 3.13 -1.27
CA GLU A 138 17.28 4.33 -0.52
C GLU A 138 16.74 5.44 -1.43
N LYS A 139 17.23 5.54 -2.67
CA LYS A 139 16.79 6.55 -3.64
C LYS A 139 15.56 6.15 -4.45
N TYR A 140 15.04 4.93 -4.26
CA TYR A 140 13.95 4.45 -5.12
C TYR A 140 12.63 5.18 -4.88
N PRO A 141 12.18 5.38 -3.63
CA PRO A 141 10.95 6.15 -3.40
C PRO A 141 11.05 7.58 -3.93
N GLN A 142 12.20 8.24 -3.75
CA GLN A 142 12.43 9.57 -4.31
C GLN A 142 12.30 9.60 -5.83
N LYS A 143 12.81 8.58 -6.53
CA LYS A 143 12.65 8.49 -8.00
C LYS A 143 11.20 8.36 -8.44
N LEU A 144 10.37 7.63 -7.70
CA LEU A 144 8.94 7.52 -8.01
C LEU A 144 8.22 8.85 -7.77
N TYR A 145 8.58 9.55 -6.71
CA TYR A 145 8.07 10.87 -6.38
C TYR A 145 8.47 11.92 -7.43
N ASP A 146 9.75 12.00 -7.79
CA ASP A 146 10.27 12.94 -8.80
C ASP A 146 9.66 12.68 -10.19
N ALA A 147 9.29 11.43 -10.48
CA ALA A 147 8.59 11.06 -11.71
C ALA A 147 7.09 11.36 -11.70
N GLY A 148 6.53 11.87 -10.60
CA GLY A 148 5.11 12.12 -10.43
C GLY A 148 4.25 10.85 -10.40
N MET A 149 4.87 9.69 -10.15
CA MET A 149 4.18 8.41 -10.05
C MET A 149 3.47 8.25 -8.72
N ILE A 150 4.01 8.87 -7.68
CA ILE A 150 3.42 9.00 -6.35
C ILE A 150 3.53 10.46 -5.90
N ASP A 151 2.64 10.88 -4.99
CA ASP A 151 2.60 12.25 -4.48
C ASP A 151 3.33 12.39 -3.14
N ALA A 152 3.62 11.27 -2.49
CA ALA A 152 4.42 11.23 -1.27
C ALA A 152 4.97 9.83 -0.99
N PHE A 153 5.96 9.77 -0.09
CA PHE A 153 6.41 8.51 0.50
C PHE A 153 6.75 8.71 1.99
N ILE A 154 6.60 7.61 2.75
CA ILE A 154 6.90 7.58 4.17
C ILE A 154 7.94 6.50 4.41
N THR A 155 9.08 6.88 5.03
CA THR A 155 10.18 5.97 5.40
C THR A 155 10.22 5.74 6.91
N GLY A 156 10.80 4.63 7.31
CA GLY A 156 10.87 4.23 8.72
C GLY A 156 9.54 3.76 9.27
N GLU A 157 9.37 3.93 10.57
CA GLU A 157 8.16 3.54 11.29
C GLU A 157 7.04 4.55 11.07
N GLY A 158 5.86 4.06 10.71
CA GLY A 158 4.77 4.89 10.20
C GLY A 158 3.92 5.57 11.27
N GLU A 159 3.99 5.14 12.54
CA GLU A 159 3.03 5.49 13.58
C GLU A 159 2.93 6.99 13.85
N GLN A 160 4.06 7.67 13.98
CA GLN A 160 4.06 9.12 14.15
C GLN A 160 4.00 9.86 12.81
N SER A 161 4.69 9.34 11.80
CA SER A 161 4.77 9.98 10.49
C SER A 161 3.40 10.07 9.82
N ILE A 162 2.53 9.08 9.98
CA ILE A 162 1.19 9.11 9.39
C ILE A 162 0.30 10.20 10.01
N ILE A 163 0.48 10.50 11.30
CA ILE A 163 -0.25 11.58 11.98
C ILE A 163 0.19 12.94 11.42
N GLU A 164 1.48 13.16 11.31
CA GLU A 164 2.03 14.41 10.79
C GLU A 164 1.71 14.59 9.31
N PHE A 165 1.77 13.50 8.54
CA PHE A 165 1.33 13.47 7.15
C PHE A 165 -0.15 13.86 6.99
N ALA A 166 -1.02 13.27 7.81
CA ALA A 166 -2.46 13.55 7.78
C ALA A 166 -2.78 15.01 8.15
N LYS A 167 -1.97 15.63 9.00
CA LYS A 167 -2.07 17.07 9.33
C LYS A 167 -1.49 18.00 8.25
N GLY A 168 -0.88 17.45 7.19
CA GLY A 168 -0.21 18.22 6.13
C GLY A 168 1.18 18.74 6.50
N ASN A 169 1.80 18.19 7.54
CA ASN A 169 3.17 18.51 7.93
C ASN A 169 4.17 17.67 7.14
N PHE A 170 4.39 18.03 5.88
CA PHE A 170 5.29 17.30 4.97
C PHE A 170 6.78 17.51 5.26
N ASP A 171 7.13 18.45 6.13
CA ASP A 171 8.52 18.68 6.58
C ASP A 171 8.93 17.75 7.74
N TYR A 172 8.01 16.87 8.19
CA TYR A 172 8.33 15.93 9.26
C TYR A 172 9.32 14.85 8.76
N PRO A 173 10.38 14.53 9.53
CA PRO A 173 11.38 13.54 9.14
C PRO A 173 10.76 12.18 8.81
N GLY A 174 11.17 11.62 7.66
CA GLY A 174 10.60 10.40 7.11
C GLY A 174 9.43 10.60 6.15
N ILE A 175 8.92 11.83 5.98
CA ILE A 175 7.93 12.15 4.95
C ILE A 175 8.67 12.84 3.79
N ASN A 176 8.65 12.19 2.61
CA ASN A 176 9.42 12.62 1.44
C ASN A 176 10.93 12.80 1.73
N ASP A 177 11.41 12.12 2.75
CA ASP A 177 12.77 12.19 3.26
C ASP A 177 13.24 10.80 3.73
N MET A 178 14.54 10.55 3.62
CA MET A 178 15.16 9.31 4.07
C MET A 178 15.60 9.35 5.54
N ASN A 179 15.61 10.54 6.15
CA ASN A 179 15.96 10.73 7.54
C ASN A 179 14.70 10.62 8.41
N TYR A 180 14.39 9.43 8.88
CA TYR A 180 13.24 9.19 9.74
C TYR A 180 13.63 9.15 11.22
N LYS A 181 12.67 9.43 12.09
CA LYS A 181 12.80 9.22 13.52
C LYS A 181 12.35 7.81 13.89
N GLN A 182 13.10 7.17 14.77
CA GLN A 182 12.66 5.91 15.37
C GLN A 182 11.48 6.17 16.32
N VAL A 183 10.52 5.25 16.33
CA VAL A 183 9.42 5.25 17.29
C VAL A 183 9.98 4.97 18.69
N THR A 184 9.58 5.77 19.65
CA THR A 184 9.97 5.57 21.04
C THR A 184 9.00 4.62 21.75
N PRO A 185 9.42 3.98 22.88
CA PRO A 185 8.51 3.15 23.68
C PRO A 185 7.20 3.87 24.05
N GLU A 186 7.26 5.16 24.35
CA GLU A 186 6.09 5.96 24.72
C GLU A 186 5.10 6.12 23.53
N ILE A 187 5.58 6.11 22.29
CA ILE A 187 4.72 6.15 21.11
C ILE A 187 4.05 4.79 20.94
N ILE A 188 4.82 3.70 21.09
CA ILE A 188 4.30 2.32 20.98
C ILE A 188 3.20 2.11 22.03
N ASP A 189 3.44 2.50 23.28
CA ASP A 189 2.49 2.36 24.40
C ASP A 189 1.17 3.13 24.18
N ARG A 190 1.19 4.16 23.33
CA ARG A 190 0.01 4.97 22.99
C ARG A 190 -0.64 4.57 21.67
N THR A 191 0.00 3.67 20.92
CA THR A 191 -0.56 3.19 19.66
C THR A 191 -1.82 2.37 19.93
N PRO A 192 -2.96 2.71 19.33
CA PRO A 192 -4.18 1.95 19.53
C PRO A 192 -4.04 0.55 18.94
N GLU A 193 -4.88 -0.37 19.44
CA GLU A 193 -4.94 -1.72 18.88
C GLU A 193 -5.28 -1.68 17.38
N PRO A 194 -4.71 -2.60 16.58
CA PRO A 194 -4.98 -2.68 15.15
C PRO A 194 -6.48 -2.85 14.86
N ASN A 195 -7.01 -2.08 13.94
CA ASN A 195 -8.40 -2.19 13.52
C ASN A 195 -8.53 -3.01 12.23
N PHE A 196 -9.03 -4.23 12.36
CA PHE A 196 -9.24 -5.18 11.27
C PHE A 196 -10.69 -5.21 10.75
N ASP A 197 -11.55 -4.23 11.06
CA ASP A 197 -12.97 -4.26 10.69
C ASP A 197 -13.22 -4.35 9.17
N ASP A 198 -12.28 -3.91 8.34
CA ASP A 198 -12.38 -4.00 6.88
C ASP A 198 -11.86 -5.34 6.32
N TYR A 199 -11.28 -6.21 7.16
CA TYR A 199 -10.72 -7.49 6.74
C TYR A 199 -11.74 -8.62 6.92
N ASN A 200 -11.77 -9.55 5.97
CA ASN A 200 -12.48 -10.80 6.16
C ASN A 200 -11.56 -11.82 6.84
N LEU A 201 -11.57 -11.82 8.18
CA LEU A 201 -10.68 -12.66 8.99
C LEU A 201 -10.93 -14.17 8.83
N ASP A 202 -12.09 -14.58 8.34
CA ASP A 202 -12.41 -16.00 8.08
C ASP A 202 -11.62 -16.57 6.90
N LEU A 203 -10.95 -15.72 6.12
CA LEU A 203 -10.15 -16.13 4.98
C LEU A 203 -8.67 -16.43 5.30
N TYR A 204 -8.23 -16.19 6.55
CA TYR A 204 -6.86 -16.41 7.02
C TYR A 204 -6.70 -17.68 7.83
#